data_94b7b62ec07eab8a5653397356ce9e02
#
_entry.id   94b7b62ec07eab8a5653397356ce9e02
#
_cell.length_a   1.000
_cell.length_b   1.000
_cell.length_c   1.000
_cell.angle_alpha   90.00
_cell.angle_beta   90.00
_cell.angle_gamma   90.00
#
_symmetry.space_group_name_H-M   'P 1'
#
loop_
_entity.id
_entity.type
_entity.pdbx_description
1 polymer ?
#
loop_
_entity_poly.entity_id
_entity_poly.type
_entity_poly.pdbx_seq_one_letter_code
_entity_poly.pdbx_strand_id
1 'polypeptide(L)'
;MTEKQNIQSQPRDIMHYESDIWAIADLLLAASVKQSDFPAYMMPFFALMMLEGRMLNAMKRVEVEEGLTVKDDPEDFKEAFIDMDCGYNDYIVMQGKTLSSICSNDTTFEQDFNSYLKAFDDVLKKLLGIERGKDEKKFLNMDYYVAELRSKKILLSVITAWSKIDLSPYDNSAITTLEEHIKRKWADISASTAGEQYTPDDIISLIADIVATKVTKPKNQNVHVYDPTCGGANLLFGVADRLYTQAGYQNIHTWGSEYNDALYALAAIESRFRSHSHIYYGNTLTTAPCMGRDIDVIVANPPYGTKWSGYEREIKNDQKGQFPGGLPSVSDGQLLFMQHILWQLAQNGIAVEVHNGSTLFSGDAGGGESNIRKYIFDHDWVEAIIQMPQNEFFNTGIYTYLWIMNKQKPFERKDKVALIDGSKLWRLLKKAKGDKRREMTEEHRAEIVKTLTEFKPSDICKIFDREHFYYNKQSLTLTEVDINGEYLKEPIALKKIKSVVLNDETLTELKGLDTNVGNAL
;
A
#
# COMPACT_ATOMS: atom_id res chain seq x y z
N MET A 1 43.19 -4.14 -23.40
CA MET A 1 42.71 -2.81 -22.97
C MET A 1 41.70 -3.05 -21.89
N THR A 2 42.07 -2.69 -20.70
CA THR A 2 41.29 -2.94 -19.45
C THR A 2 40.04 -2.08 -19.41
N GLU A 3 38.87 -2.70 -19.42
CA GLU A 3 37.60 -2.04 -19.09
C GLU A 3 37.71 -1.44 -17.68
N LYS A 4 37.72 -0.14 -17.61
CA LYS A 4 37.47 0.57 -16.37
C LYS A 4 35.99 0.42 -16.08
N GLN A 5 35.63 -0.53 -15.22
CA GLN A 5 34.33 -0.52 -14.54
C GLN A 5 34.18 0.83 -13.86
N ASN A 6 33.22 1.63 -14.34
CA ASN A 6 32.73 2.80 -13.65
C ASN A 6 32.02 2.31 -12.38
N ILE A 7 32.76 2.32 -11.27
CA ILE A 7 32.16 2.16 -9.93
C ILE A 7 31.35 3.42 -9.71
N GLN A 8 30.07 3.43 -10.10
CA GLN A 8 29.12 4.38 -9.57
C GLN A 8 29.09 4.15 -8.07
N SER A 9 29.57 5.13 -7.31
CA SER A 9 29.44 5.12 -5.86
C SER A 9 27.96 4.95 -5.53
N GLN A 10 27.63 3.92 -4.73
CA GLN A 10 26.25 3.76 -4.25
C GLN A 10 25.77 5.10 -3.67
N PRO A 11 24.56 5.54 -4.02
CA PRO A 11 24.01 6.79 -3.48
C PRO A 11 23.99 6.71 -1.94
N ARG A 12 24.24 7.83 -1.27
CA ARG A 12 24.11 7.91 0.19
C ARG A 12 22.69 7.51 0.59
N ASP A 13 22.50 7.03 1.83
CA ASP A 13 21.17 6.81 2.37
C ASP A 13 20.33 8.09 2.20
N ILE A 14 19.19 8.01 1.53
CA ILE A 14 18.30 9.13 1.24
C ILE A 14 17.90 9.89 2.52
N MET A 15 17.92 9.21 3.66
CA MET A 15 17.61 9.79 4.97
C MET A 15 18.59 10.87 5.41
N HIS A 16 19.71 11.08 4.71
CA HIS A 16 20.59 12.22 4.99
C HIS A 16 19.89 13.57 4.72
N TYR A 17 18.85 13.60 3.86
CA TYR A 17 18.03 14.80 3.63
C TYR A 17 17.03 15.10 4.77
N GLU A 18 16.95 14.24 5.80
CA GLU A 18 16.04 14.47 6.93
C GLU A 18 16.26 15.85 7.56
N SER A 19 17.52 16.28 7.74
CA SER A 19 17.86 17.60 8.30
C SER A 19 17.45 18.77 7.42
N ASP A 20 17.56 18.65 6.10
CA ASP A 20 17.18 19.68 5.14
C ASP A 20 15.64 19.85 5.11
N ILE A 21 14.91 18.73 5.18
CA ILE A 21 13.45 18.73 5.29
C ILE A 21 12.99 19.39 6.59
N TRP A 22 13.69 19.13 7.71
CA TRP A 22 13.40 19.83 8.97
C TRP A 22 13.65 21.33 8.89
N ALA A 23 14.69 21.77 8.20
CA ALA A 23 14.94 23.19 8.00
C ALA A 23 13.79 23.87 7.23
N ILE A 24 13.15 23.17 6.28
CA ILE A 24 11.95 23.67 5.60
C ILE A 24 10.78 23.79 6.58
N ALA A 25 10.58 22.81 7.43
CA ALA A 25 9.55 22.84 8.46
C ALA A 25 9.74 24.00 9.44
N ASP A 26 10.98 24.30 9.82
CA ASP A 26 11.31 25.44 10.69
C ASP A 26 10.97 26.78 10.01
N LEU A 27 11.19 26.90 8.69
CA LEU A 27 10.77 28.08 7.92
C LEU A 27 9.25 28.25 7.94
N LEU A 28 8.48 27.16 7.78
CA LEU A 28 7.02 27.17 7.85
C LEU A 28 6.54 27.56 9.26
N LEU A 29 7.16 27.01 10.29
CA LEU A 29 6.85 27.33 11.69
C LEU A 29 7.09 28.80 12.00
N ALA A 30 8.25 29.33 11.58
CA ALA A 30 8.60 30.73 11.74
C ALA A 30 7.61 31.68 11.04
N ALA A 31 7.00 31.24 9.95
CA ALA A 31 5.95 31.94 9.21
C ALA A 31 4.52 31.67 9.74
N SER A 32 4.41 31.13 10.95
CA SER A 32 3.13 30.85 11.62
C SER A 32 2.20 29.88 10.85
N VAL A 33 2.77 28.94 10.08
CA VAL A 33 2.02 27.80 9.55
C VAL A 33 1.84 26.80 10.69
N LYS A 34 0.62 26.27 10.85
CA LYS A 34 0.35 25.26 11.87
C LYS A 34 1.04 23.94 11.50
N GLN A 35 1.59 23.26 12.48
CA GLN A 35 2.28 21.98 12.24
C GLN A 35 1.36 20.92 11.61
N SER A 36 0.05 20.94 11.93
CA SER A 36 -0.95 20.07 11.29
C SER A 36 -1.06 20.25 9.78
N ASP A 37 -0.68 21.43 9.27
CA ASP A 37 -0.83 21.80 7.87
C ASP A 37 0.47 21.57 7.07
N PHE A 38 1.59 21.23 7.75
CA PHE A 38 2.89 21.03 7.11
C PHE A 38 2.87 20.03 5.96
N PRO A 39 2.21 18.85 6.05
CA PRO A 39 2.13 17.92 4.93
C PRO A 39 1.56 18.58 3.67
N ALA A 40 0.49 19.35 3.83
CA ALA A 40 -0.17 20.02 2.71
C ALA A 40 0.72 21.10 2.06
N TYR A 41 1.56 21.79 2.85
CA TYR A 41 2.54 22.75 2.32
C TYR A 41 3.78 22.10 1.71
N MET A 42 4.15 20.89 2.15
CA MET A 42 5.40 20.25 1.73
C MET A 42 5.23 19.34 0.52
N MET A 43 4.10 18.62 0.44
CA MET A 43 3.89 17.61 -0.62
C MET A 43 3.96 18.17 -2.05
N PRO A 44 3.42 19.36 -2.38
CA PRO A 44 3.55 19.93 -3.71
C PRO A 44 5.01 20.15 -4.14
N PHE A 45 5.85 20.64 -3.24
CA PHE A 45 7.26 20.89 -3.54
C PHE A 45 8.09 19.61 -3.55
N PHE A 46 7.74 18.62 -2.72
CA PHE A 46 8.30 17.28 -2.83
C PHE A 46 8.04 16.69 -4.22
N ALA A 47 6.80 16.83 -4.72
CA ALA A 47 6.44 16.41 -6.08
C ALA A 47 7.25 17.14 -7.17
N LEU A 48 7.54 18.45 -6.99
CA LEU A 48 8.42 19.16 -7.92
C LEU A 48 9.83 18.59 -7.94
N MET A 49 10.42 18.31 -6.77
CA MET A 49 11.76 17.70 -6.68
C MET A 49 11.79 16.31 -7.34
N MET A 50 10.73 15.52 -7.14
CA MET A 50 10.59 14.22 -7.77
C MET A 50 10.52 14.36 -9.30
N LEU A 51 9.68 15.25 -9.81
CA LEU A 51 9.54 15.51 -11.25
C LEU A 51 10.87 15.99 -11.87
N GLU A 52 11.53 16.98 -11.26
CA GLU A 52 12.81 17.48 -11.74
C GLU A 52 13.86 16.34 -11.80
N GLY A 53 14.00 15.57 -10.72
CA GLY A 53 14.95 14.45 -10.67
C GLY A 53 14.65 13.38 -11.72
N ARG A 54 13.38 13.02 -11.94
CA ARG A 54 12.96 12.05 -12.95
C ARG A 54 13.18 12.55 -14.38
N MET A 55 12.85 13.82 -14.66
CA MET A 55 13.10 14.42 -15.98
C MET A 55 14.59 14.50 -16.29
N LEU A 56 15.43 14.88 -15.33
CA LEU A 56 16.89 14.89 -15.52
C LEU A 56 17.44 13.47 -15.81
N ASN A 57 16.88 12.43 -15.21
CA ASN A 57 17.24 11.06 -15.52
C ASN A 57 16.75 10.64 -16.92
N ALA A 58 15.55 11.04 -17.31
CA ALA A 58 15.01 10.77 -18.65
C ALA A 58 15.86 11.46 -19.73
N MET A 59 16.28 12.71 -19.51
CA MET A 59 17.21 13.42 -20.41
C MET A 59 18.51 12.65 -20.61
N LYS A 60 19.14 12.17 -19.52
CA LYS A 60 20.36 11.36 -19.59
C LYS A 60 20.14 10.06 -20.38
N ARG A 61 18.96 9.47 -20.30
CA ARG A 61 18.64 8.27 -21.08
C ARG A 61 18.55 8.59 -22.56
N VAL A 62 17.89 9.67 -22.98
CA VAL A 62 17.87 10.12 -24.39
C VAL A 62 19.31 10.36 -24.89
N GLU A 63 20.15 11.02 -24.11
CA GLU A 63 21.56 11.25 -24.45
C GLU A 63 22.35 9.94 -24.65
N VAL A 64 22.12 8.94 -23.81
CA VAL A 64 22.87 7.67 -23.84
C VAL A 64 22.31 6.68 -24.87
N GLU A 65 20.98 6.57 -24.96
CA GLU A 65 20.32 5.55 -25.78
C GLU A 65 20.21 6.00 -27.25
N GLU A 66 19.90 7.30 -27.49
CA GLU A 66 19.69 7.86 -28.83
C GLU A 66 20.91 8.66 -29.36
N GLY A 67 21.85 9.01 -28.48
CA GLY A 67 23.02 9.82 -28.83
C GLY A 67 22.71 11.27 -29.14
N LEU A 68 21.51 11.76 -28.79
CA LEU A 68 21.05 13.12 -29.03
C LEU A 68 21.39 14.05 -27.88
N THR A 69 21.64 15.32 -28.18
CA THR A 69 21.84 16.35 -27.15
C THR A 69 20.98 17.59 -27.43
N VAL A 70 20.54 18.27 -26.38
CA VAL A 70 19.77 19.54 -26.54
C VAL A 70 20.59 20.59 -27.30
N LYS A 71 21.94 20.56 -27.20
CA LYS A 71 22.80 21.54 -27.82
C LYS A 71 22.98 21.32 -29.32
N ASP A 72 23.15 20.06 -29.73
CA ASP A 72 23.49 19.73 -31.12
C ASP A 72 22.25 19.42 -31.96
N ASP A 73 21.24 18.75 -31.34
CA ASP A 73 20.04 18.26 -32.00
C ASP A 73 18.76 18.60 -31.20
N PRO A 74 18.42 19.90 -30.99
CA PRO A 74 17.38 20.31 -30.04
C PRO A 74 15.97 19.79 -30.39
N GLU A 75 15.59 19.76 -31.65
CA GLU A 75 14.25 19.29 -32.08
C GLU A 75 14.14 17.78 -31.96
N ASP A 76 15.14 17.04 -32.43
CA ASP A 76 15.15 15.57 -32.36
C ASP A 76 15.24 15.11 -30.89
N PHE A 77 16.03 15.80 -30.05
CA PHE A 77 16.08 15.53 -28.62
C PHE A 77 14.70 15.73 -27.95
N LYS A 78 14.02 16.83 -28.29
CA LYS A 78 12.70 17.14 -27.76
C LYS A 78 11.67 16.07 -28.19
N GLU A 79 11.69 15.65 -29.45
CA GLU A 79 10.79 14.62 -29.97
C GLU A 79 11.06 13.29 -29.26
N ALA A 80 12.31 12.84 -29.18
CA ALA A 80 12.70 11.63 -28.45
C ALA A 80 12.31 11.67 -26.96
N PHE A 81 12.45 12.83 -26.31
CA PHE A 81 12.04 12.99 -24.92
C PHE A 81 10.51 12.91 -24.75
N ILE A 82 9.74 13.51 -25.66
CA ILE A 82 8.26 13.49 -25.64
C ILE A 82 7.75 12.06 -25.89
N ASP A 83 8.39 11.31 -26.78
CA ASP A 83 8.04 9.92 -27.08
C ASP A 83 8.19 8.97 -25.89
N MET A 84 8.98 9.35 -24.89
CA MET A 84 9.05 8.61 -23.63
C MET A 84 7.75 8.67 -22.79
N ASP A 85 6.81 9.57 -23.14
CA ASP A 85 5.52 9.81 -22.45
C ASP A 85 5.62 9.98 -20.91
N CYS A 86 6.74 10.53 -20.44
CA CYS A 86 7.01 10.71 -19.02
C CYS A 86 6.60 12.09 -18.47
N GLY A 87 5.95 12.91 -19.27
CA GLY A 87 5.64 14.30 -18.98
C GLY A 87 6.72 15.25 -19.52
N TYR A 88 6.43 16.54 -19.57
CA TYR A 88 7.31 17.54 -20.18
C TYR A 88 7.32 18.84 -19.41
N ASN A 89 8.50 19.46 -19.34
CA ASN A 89 8.70 20.84 -18.87
C ASN A 89 9.82 21.48 -19.70
N ASP A 90 9.48 22.52 -20.46
CA ASP A 90 10.43 23.18 -21.37
C ASP A 90 11.62 23.84 -20.64
N TYR A 91 11.40 24.37 -19.42
CA TYR A 91 12.48 24.98 -18.64
C TYR A 91 13.53 23.95 -18.20
N ILE A 92 13.09 22.74 -17.80
CA ILE A 92 14.00 21.66 -17.41
C ILE A 92 14.67 21.07 -18.66
N VAL A 93 13.85 20.64 -19.62
CA VAL A 93 14.31 19.78 -20.73
C VAL A 93 15.12 20.56 -21.77
N MET A 94 14.63 21.73 -22.19
CA MET A 94 15.28 22.49 -23.28
C MET A 94 16.22 23.57 -22.79
N GLN A 95 15.91 24.19 -21.64
CA GLN A 95 16.71 25.31 -21.13
C GLN A 95 17.68 24.91 -20.02
N GLY A 96 17.62 23.64 -19.52
CA GLY A 96 18.47 23.15 -18.43
C GLY A 96 18.28 23.90 -17.10
N LYS A 97 17.13 24.57 -16.93
CA LYS A 97 16.84 25.36 -15.72
C LYS A 97 16.22 24.50 -14.65
N THR A 98 16.98 24.22 -13.62
CA THR A 98 16.53 23.52 -12.40
C THR A 98 16.09 24.53 -11.34
N LEU A 99 15.37 24.05 -10.32
CA LEU A 99 15.01 24.87 -9.16
C LEU A 99 16.24 25.48 -8.49
N SER A 100 17.34 24.74 -8.42
CA SER A 100 18.61 25.25 -7.90
C SER A 100 19.14 26.43 -8.72
N SER A 101 19.10 26.34 -10.06
CA SER A 101 19.53 27.43 -10.93
C SER A 101 18.63 28.66 -10.83
N ILE A 102 17.31 28.48 -10.71
CA ILE A 102 16.32 29.56 -10.55
C ILE A 102 16.53 30.29 -9.22
N CYS A 103 16.79 29.57 -8.13
CA CYS A 103 17.04 30.16 -6.81
C CYS A 103 18.39 30.88 -6.70
N SER A 104 19.29 30.76 -7.67
CA SER A 104 20.59 31.42 -7.65
C SER A 104 20.54 32.93 -7.94
N ASN A 105 19.41 33.45 -8.43
CA ASN A 105 19.22 34.87 -8.78
C ASN A 105 17.93 35.41 -8.15
N ASP A 106 18.08 36.07 -7.01
CA ASP A 106 16.95 36.63 -6.26
C ASP A 106 16.13 37.66 -7.09
N THR A 107 16.78 38.36 -8.02
CA THR A 107 16.13 39.43 -8.81
C THR A 107 15.14 38.89 -9.82
N THR A 108 15.45 37.75 -10.42
CA THR A 108 14.59 37.11 -11.44
C THR A 108 13.77 35.92 -10.92
N PHE A 109 14.00 35.52 -9.66
CA PHE A 109 13.40 34.35 -9.04
C PHE A 109 11.89 34.26 -9.27
N GLU A 110 11.13 35.30 -8.94
CA GLU A 110 9.65 35.28 -9.06
C GLU A 110 9.18 35.05 -10.50
N GLN A 111 9.85 35.68 -11.46
CA GLN A 111 9.53 35.52 -12.87
C GLN A 111 9.93 34.11 -13.38
N ASP A 112 11.15 33.68 -13.06
CA ASP A 112 11.68 32.38 -13.50
C ASP A 112 10.90 31.24 -12.86
N PHE A 113 10.55 31.31 -11.57
CA PHE A 113 9.77 30.29 -10.88
C PHE A 113 8.35 30.17 -11.42
N ASN A 114 7.67 31.30 -11.68
CA ASN A 114 6.36 31.29 -12.32
C ASN A 114 6.42 30.66 -13.72
N SER A 115 7.44 30.99 -14.51
CA SER A 115 7.62 30.42 -15.86
C SER A 115 7.93 28.93 -15.81
N TYR A 116 8.76 28.52 -14.83
CA TYR A 116 9.05 27.10 -14.57
C TYR A 116 7.77 26.30 -14.27
N LEU A 117 6.90 26.80 -13.38
CA LEU A 117 5.63 26.13 -13.06
C LEU A 117 4.70 26.06 -14.28
N LYS A 118 4.63 27.10 -15.09
CA LYS A 118 3.79 27.17 -16.30
C LYS A 118 4.30 26.30 -17.45
N ALA A 119 5.57 25.96 -17.45
CA ALA A 119 6.20 25.17 -18.50
C ALA A 119 5.86 23.65 -18.44
N PHE A 120 5.22 23.17 -17.37
CA PHE A 120 4.74 21.79 -17.31
C PHE A 120 3.62 21.55 -18.31
N ASP A 121 3.52 20.33 -18.84
CA ASP A 121 2.39 19.89 -19.64
C ASP A 121 1.06 19.91 -18.85
N ASP A 122 -0.07 19.83 -19.56
CA ASP A 122 -1.39 19.98 -18.95
C ASP A 122 -1.73 18.85 -17.96
N VAL A 123 -1.21 17.65 -18.16
CA VAL A 123 -1.43 16.52 -17.24
C VAL A 123 -0.72 16.78 -15.91
N LEU A 124 0.55 17.18 -15.97
CA LEU A 124 1.33 17.51 -14.79
C LEU A 124 0.80 18.76 -14.07
N LYS A 125 0.38 19.79 -14.84
CA LYS A 125 -0.31 20.96 -14.25
C LYS A 125 -1.55 20.57 -13.48
N LYS A 126 -2.35 19.62 -14.01
CA LYS A 126 -3.53 19.11 -13.30
C LYS A 126 -3.17 18.42 -11.99
N LEU A 127 -2.16 17.56 -11.98
CA LEU A 127 -1.70 16.85 -10.78
C LEU A 127 -1.12 17.82 -9.74
N LEU A 128 -0.29 18.74 -10.18
CA LEU A 128 0.30 19.78 -9.32
C LEU A 128 -0.73 20.81 -8.83
N GLY A 129 -1.82 21.02 -9.56
CA GLY A 129 -2.83 22.05 -9.26
C GLY A 129 -2.37 23.44 -9.67
N ILE A 130 -1.79 23.56 -10.87
CA ILE A 130 -1.29 24.80 -11.48
C ILE A 130 -2.27 25.27 -12.56
N GLU A 131 -2.57 26.56 -12.58
CA GLU A 131 -3.45 27.22 -13.58
C GLU A 131 -4.84 26.57 -13.71
N ARG A 132 -5.45 26.20 -12.57
CA ARG A 132 -6.77 25.56 -12.54
C ARG A 132 -7.88 26.51 -12.12
N GLY A 133 -9.02 26.41 -12.82
CA GLY A 133 -10.25 27.13 -12.49
C GLY A 133 -10.78 26.79 -11.08
N LYS A 134 -11.75 27.58 -10.59
CA LYS A 134 -12.32 27.40 -9.26
C LYS A 134 -13.01 26.05 -9.08
N ASP A 135 -13.63 25.55 -10.13
CA ASP A 135 -14.42 24.31 -10.15
C ASP A 135 -13.62 23.08 -10.62
N GLU A 136 -12.34 23.27 -10.94
CA GLU A 136 -11.47 22.18 -11.38
C GLU A 136 -10.76 21.52 -10.19
N LYS A 137 -10.59 20.21 -10.28
CA LYS A 137 -9.86 19.42 -9.27
C LYS A 137 -8.39 19.86 -9.20
N LYS A 138 -7.91 20.12 -7.99
CA LYS A 138 -6.54 20.55 -7.68
C LYS A 138 -5.93 19.58 -6.69
N PHE A 139 -5.26 18.55 -7.20
CA PHE A 139 -4.78 17.46 -6.35
C PHE A 139 -3.75 17.94 -5.31
N LEU A 140 -2.65 18.56 -5.75
CA LEU A 140 -1.61 19.09 -4.85
C LEU A 140 -1.78 20.60 -4.56
N ASN A 141 -2.69 21.29 -5.25
CA ASN A 141 -3.06 22.68 -5.02
C ASN A 141 -1.86 23.66 -4.94
N MET A 142 -0.86 23.47 -5.81
CA MET A 142 0.40 24.22 -5.85
C MET A 142 0.20 25.73 -5.88
N ASP A 143 -0.72 26.23 -6.73
CA ASP A 143 -1.00 27.66 -6.86
C ASP A 143 -1.37 28.30 -5.51
N TYR A 144 -2.18 27.60 -4.72
CA TYR A 144 -2.58 28.08 -3.40
C TYR A 144 -1.39 28.17 -2.45
N TYR A 145 -0.58 27.11 -2.34
CA TYR A 145 0.56 27.09 -1.42
C TYR A 145 1.66 28.05 -1.85
N VAL A 146 1.90 28.23 -3.14
CA VAL A 146 2.81 29.25 -3.66
C VAL A 146 2.33 30.67 -3.29
N ALA A 147 1.04 30.96 -3.47
CA ALA A 147 0.45 32.25 -3.10
C ALA A 147 0.54 32.49 -1.59
N GLU A 148 0.27 31.50 -0.75
CA GLU A 148 0.39 31.59 0.70
C GLU A 148 1.84 31.85 1.13
N LEU A 149 2.83 31.10 0.62
CA LEU A 149 4.24 31.30 0.94
C LEU A 149 4.74 32.67 0.47
N ARG A 150 4.25 33.15 -0.68
CA ARG A 150 4.54 34.51 -1.19
C ARG A 150 3.96 35.56 -0.27
N SER A 151 2.71 35.45 0.18
CA SER A 151 2.07 36.36 1.12
C SER A 151 2.83 36.45 2.44
N LYS A 152 3.41 35.35 2.89
CA LYS A 152 4.24 35.23 4.09
C LYS A 152 5.70 35.67 3.87
N LYS A 153 6.06 36.05 2.64
CA LYS A 153 7.43 36.48 2.23
C LYS A 153 8.53 35.44 2.47
N ILE A 154 8.19 34.16 2.40
CA ILE A 154 9.14 33.05 2.59
C ILE A 154 9.26 32.13 1.36
N LEU A 155 8.59 32.43 0.25
CA LEU A 155 8.59 31.59 -0.93
C LEU A 155 10.02 31.26 -1.41
N LEU A 156 10.85 32.26 -1.66
CA LEU A 156 12.24 32.05 -2.10
C LEU A 156 13.02 31.17 -1.11
N SER A 157 12.92 31.45 0.20
CA SER A 157 13.63 30.67 1.22
C SER A 157 13.21 29.22 1.24
N VAL A 158 11.90 28.94 1.10
CA VAL A 158 11.36 27.58 1.06
C VAL A 158 11.82 26.86 -0.21
N ILE A 159 11.72 27.49 -1.40
CA ILE A 159 12.15 26.86 -2.65
C ILE A 159 13.67 26.64 -2.66
N THR A 160 14.47 27.59 -2.15
CA THR A 160 15.93 27.42 -1.99
C THR A 160 16.27 26.25 -1.06
N ALA A 161 15.49 26.03 -0.02
CA ALA A 161 15.70 24.87 0.85
C ALA A 161 15.37 23.55 0.13
N TRP A 162 14.25 23.49 -0.59
CA TRP A 162 13.88 22.34 -1.41
C TRP A 162 14.89 22.04 -2.52
N SER A 163 15.41 23.07 -3.19
CA SER A 163 16.35 22.90 -4.32
C SER A 163 17.70 22.26 -3.94
N LYS A 164 17.98 22.08 -2.64
CA LYS A 164 19.15 21.34 -2.14
C LYS A 164 18.93 19.82 -2.12
N ILE A 165 17.70 19.38 -2.28
CA ILE A 165 17.33 17.96 -2.25
C ILE A 165 17.33 17.44 -3.67
N ASP A 166 18.39 16.72 -4.03
CA ASP A 166 18.52 16.07 -5.34
C ASP A 166 18.01 14.62 -5.26
N LEU A 167 16.85 14.35 -5.84
CA LEU A 167 16.25 13.02 -5.88
C LEU A 167 16.69 12.21 -7.12
N SER A 168 17.44 12.80 -8.05
CA SER A 168 17.84 12.13 -9.28
C SER A 168 18.69 10.86 -9.10
N PRO A 169 19.56 10.71 -8.07
CA PRO A 169 20.34 9.50 -7.88
C PRO A 169 19.56 8.32 -7.28
N TYR A 170 18.32 8.54 -6.81
CA TYR A 170 17.59 7.57 -6.02
C TYR A 170 16.51 6.86 -6.82
N ASP A 171 16.31 5.57 -6.49
CA ASP A 171 15.19 4.79 -7.01
C ASP A 171 13.86 5.16 -6.34
N ASN A 172 12.78 4.58 -6.84
CA ASN A 172 11.45 4.85 -6.33
C ASN A 172 11.27 4.41 -4.87
N SER A 173 11.86 3.30 -4.46
CA SER A 173 11.78 2.77 -3.10
C SER A 173 12.42 3.74 -2.10
N ALA A 174 13.61 4.27 -2.41
CA ALA A 174 14.27 5.27 -1.57
C ALA A 174 13.46 6.57 -1.48
N ILE A 175 12.96 7.08 -2.61
CA ILE A 175 12.13 8.30 -2.65
C ILE A 175 10.88 8.12 -1.81
N THR A 176 10.19 6.98 -1.90
CA THR A 176 9.00 6.70 -1.10
C THR A 176 9.34 6.55 0.38
N THR A 177 10.49 5.97 0.73
CA THR A 177 10.94 5.92 2.12
C THR A 177 11.09 7.33 2.72
N LEU A 178 11.63 8.28 1.95
CA LEU A 178 11.73 9.68 2.37
C LEU A 178 10.34 10.34 2.48
N GLU A 179 9.46 10.13 1.50
CA GLU A 179 8.08 10.62 1.51
C GLU A 179 7.32 10.12 2.74
N GLU A 180 7.35 8.82 3.00
CA GLU A 180 6.72 8.21 4.16
C GLU A 180 7.28 8.75 5.47
N HIS A 181 8.59 8.97 5.53
CA HIS A 181 9.24 9.58 6.69
C HIS A 181 8.73 11.00 6.95
N ILE A 182 8.60 11.81 5.90
CA ILE A 182 8.03 13.16 5.98
C ILE A 182 6.60 13.09 6.52
N LYS A 183 5.73 12.31 5.88
CA LYS A 183 4.32 12.19 6.25
C LYS A 183 4.14 11.69 7.68
N ARG A 184 4.88 10.66 8.07
CA ARG A 184 4.79 10.09 9.42
C ARG A 184 5.16 11.09 10.51
N LYS A 185 6.25 11.82 10.35
CA LYS A 185 6.66 12.82 11.34
C LYS A 185 5.62 13.91 11.54
N TRP A 186 4.83 14.22 10.51
CA TRP A 186 3.73 15.16 10.62
C TRP A 186 2.45 14.52 11.14
N ALA A 187 2.22 13.23 10.87
CA ALA A 187 1.09 12.49 11.41
C ALA A 187 1.16 12.35 12.94
N ASP A 188 2.36 12.16 13.48
CA ASP A 188 2.59 12.15 14.95
C ASP A 188 2.19 13.48 15.62
N ILE A 189 2.19 14.57 14.85
CA ILE A 189 1.83 15.91 15.31
C ILE A 189 0.37 16.25 15.03
N SER A 190 -0.18 15.74 13.94
CA SER A 190 -1.59 15.91 13.56
C SER A 190 -2.33 14.57 13.69
N ALA A 191 -3.22 14.41 14.65
CA ALA A 191 -4.06 13.21 14.80
C ALA A 191 -4.97 12.89 13.59
N SER A 192 -4.73 13.49 12.41
CA SER A 192 -5.60 13.48 11.24
C SER A 192 -5.34 12.34 10.24
N THR A 193 -4.24 11.59 10.38
CA THR A 193 -3.85 10.49 9.46
C THR A 193 -4.06 9.10 10.06
N ALA A 194 -4.91 8.98 11.07
CA ALA A 194 -5.29 7.68 11.62
C ALA A 194 -6.02 6.85 10.55
N GLY A 195 -5.36 5.82 10.03
CA GLY A 195 -5.93 4.89 9.04
C GLY A 195 -5.11 4.73 7.76
N GLU A 196 -4.22 5.66 7.42
CA GLU A 196 -3.31 5.47 6.28
C GLU A 196 -2.20 4.49 6.67
N GLN A 197 -2.08 3.41 5.91
CA GLN A 197 -1.11 2.35 6.15
C GLN A 197 -0.02 2.40 5.08
N TYR A 198 1.22 2.63 5.50
CA TYR A 198 2.38 2.57 4.62
C TYR A 198 3.08 1.22 4.76
N THR A 199 3.37 0.58 3.65
CA THR A 199 4.01 -0.73 3.63
C THR A 199 5.53 -0.56 3.62
N PRO A 200 6.26 -1.04 4.65
CA PRO A 200 7.72 -0.95 4.70
C PRO A 200 8.42 -1.77 3.62
N ASP A 201 9.63 -1.35 3.22
CA ASP A 201 10.42 -1.98 2.14
C ASP A 201 10.70 -3.46 2.34
N ASP A 202 10.95 -3.87 3.57
CA ASP A 202 11.17 -5.28 3.90
C ASP A 202 9.90 -6.13 3.72
N ILE A 203 8.73 -5.55 3.99
CA ILE A 203 7.43 -6.19 3.76
C ILE A 203 7.09 -6.21 2.26
N ILE A 204 7.35 -5.10 1.55
CA ILE A 204 7.23 -5.06 0.07
C ILE A 204 8.11 -6.14 -0.54
N SER A 205 9.34 -6.26 -0.05
CA SER A 205 10.29 -7.27 -0.46
C SER A 205 9.76 -8.69 -0.23
N LEU A 206 9.20 -8.97 0.95
CA LEU A 206 8.60 -10.27 1.25
C LEU A 206 7.42 -10.58 0.33
N ILE A 207 6.51 -9.61 0.14
CA ILE A 207 5.35 -9.77 -0.74
C ILE A 207 5.80 -10.06 -2.18
N ALA A 208 6.79 -9.31 -2.67
CA ALA A 208 7.34 -9.50 -4.01
C ALA A 208 8.03 -10.87 -4.17
N ASP A 209 8.80 -11.32 -3.17
CA ASP A 209 9.43 -12.63 -3.16
C ASP A 209 8.37 -13.75 -3.19
N ILE A 210 7.29 -13.62 -2.41
CA ILE A 210 6.15 -14.56 -2.43
C ILE A 210 5.49 -14.58 -3.81
N VAL A 211 5.15 -13.42 -4.36
CA VAL A 211 4.51 -13.27 -5.67
C VAL A 211 5.38 -13.90 -6.76
N ALA A 212 6.68 -13.64 -6.76
CA ALA A 212 7.63 -14.18 -7.73
C ALA A 212 7.66 -15.71 -7.78
N THR A 213 7.39 -16.38 -6.65
CA THR A 213 7.31 -17.86 -6.58
C THR A 213 5.97 -18.42 -7.06
N LYS A 214 4.92 -17.57 -7.16
CA LYS A 214 3.54 -17.99 -7.43
C LYS A 214 3.07 -17.66 -8.84
N VAL A 215 3.63 -16.66 -9.49
CA VAL A 215 3.28 -16.32 -10.87
C VAL A 215 3.79 -17.41 -11.81
N THR A 216 2.87 -18.04 -12.54
CA THR A 216 3.15 -19.20 -13.41
C THR A 216 3.19 -18.86 -14.89
N LYS A 217 2.94 -17.59 -15.26
CA LYS A 217 2.97 -17.16 -16.66
C LYS A 217 4.37 -17.29 -17.28
N PRO A 218 4.46 -17.57 -18.60
CA PRO A 218 5.72 -17.45 -19.35
C PRO A 218 6.33 -16.03 -19.22
N LYS A 219 7.65 -15.96 -19.11
CA LYS A 219 8.37 -14.70 -18.84
C LYS A 219 8.21 -13.61 -19.90
N ASN A 220 7.86 -14.00 -21.12
CA ASN A 220 7.60 -13.10 -22.26
C ASN A 220 6.13 -12.69 -22.42
N GLN A 221 5.24 -13.17 -21.57
CA GLN A 221 3.84 -12.75 -21.57
C GLN A 221 3.62 -11.56 -20.62
N ASN A 222 2.55 -10.81 -20.89
CA ASN A 222 2.14 -9.70 -20.04
C ASN A 222 1.70 -10.21 -18.66
N VAL A 223 2.24 -9.63 -17.60
CA VAL A 223 1.79 -9.83 -16.23
C VAL A 223 1.10 -8.56 -15.76
N HIS A 224 -0.15 -8.68 -15.38
CA HIS A 224 -0.96 -7.57 -14.88
C HIS A 224 -0.95 -7.55 -13.36
N VAL A 225 -0.40 -6.50 -12.77
CA VAL A 225 -0.29 -6.27 -11.33
C VAL A 225 -1.23 -5.14 -10.93
N TYR A 226 -2.05 -5.34 -9.91
CA TYR A 226 -3.01 -4.34 -9.42
C TYR A 226 -2.89 -4.13 -7.93
N ASP A 227 -3.00 -2.86 -7.51
CA ASP A 227 -3.18 -2.47 -6.11
C ASP A 227 -4.42 -1.57 -5.99
N PRO A 228 -5.51 -2.06 -5.36
CA PRO A 228 -6.76 -1.31 -5.20
C PRO A 228 -6.68 -0.17 -4.18
N THR A 229 -5.61 -0.08 -3.41
CA THR A 229 -5.38 0.90 -2.33
C THR A 229 -3.94 1.40 -2.37
N CYS A 230 -3.48 1.81 -3.56
CA CYS A 230 -2.06 1.89 -3.86
C CYS A 230 -1.30 3.00 -3.09
N GLY A 231 -1.99 3.97 -2.49
CA GLY A 231 -1.31 5.10 -1.86
C GLY A 231 -0.40 5.82 -2.84
N GLY A 232 0.85 6.03 -2.48
CA GLY A 232 1.92 6.52 -3.37
C GLY A 232 2.44 5.48 -4.37
N ALA A 233 1.78 4.31 -4.46
CA ALA A 233 2.08 3.17 -5.33
C ALA A 233 3.39 2.42 -5.01
N ASN A 234 3.91 2.55 -3.80
CA ASN A 234 5.17 1.93 -3.40
C ASN A 234 5.11 0.39 -3.44
N LEU A 235 4.07 -0.20 -2.85
CA LEU A 235 3.87 -1.66 -2.89
C LEU A 235 3.70 -2.15 -4.33
N LEU A 236 2.86 -1.49 -5.12
CA LEU A 236 2.60 -1.82 -6.52
C LEU A 236 3.90 -1.84 -7.34
N PHE A 237 4.65 -0.74 -7.28
CA PHE A 237 5.87 -0.58 -8.08
C PHE A 237 7.03 -1.43 -7.55
N GLY A 238 7.16 -1.57 -6.23
CA GLY A 238 8.18 -2.43 -5.63
C GLY A 238 8.02 -3.90 -6.03
N VAL A 239 6.77 -4.40 -6.10
CA VAL A 239 6.48 -5.76 -6.60
C VAL A 239 6.76 -5.87 -8.09
N ALA A 240 6.34 -4.89 -8.90
CA ALA A 240 6.60 -4.89 -10.35
C ALA A 240 8.11 -4.88 -10.65
N ASP A 241 8.88 -4.03 -9.98
CA ASP A 241 10.34 -3.93 -10.16
C ASP A 241 11.05 -5.25 -9.82
N ARG A 242 10.61 -5.95 -8.78
CA ARG A 242 11.18 -7.26 -8.43
C ARG A 242 10.77 -8.38 -9.38
N LEU A 243 9.54 -8.36 -9.88
CA LEU A 243 9.13 -9.29 -10.93
C LEU A 243 9.97 -9.11 -12.18
N TYR A 244 10.32 -7.88 -12.54
CA TYR A 244 11.21 -7.59 -13.66
C TYR A 244 12.65 -7.99 -13.37
N THR A 245 13.24 -7.47 -12.30
CA THR A 245 14.69 -7.58 -12.04
C THR A 245 15.11 -8.95 -11.53
N GLN A 246 14.31 -9.60 -10.70
CA GLN A 246 14.68 -10.85 -10.03
C GLN A 246 13.96 -12.07 -10.63
N ALA A 247 12.68 -11.93 -10.96
CA ALA A 247 11.92 -13.04 -11.52
C ALA A 247 11.99 -13.11 -13.06
N GLY A 248 12.53 -12.09 -13.74
CA GLY A 248 12.80 -12.09 -15.18
C GLY A 248 11.58 -11.91 -16.07
N TYR A 249 10.49 -11.36 -15.56
CA TYR A 249 9.32 -10.98 -16.37
C TYR A 249 9.63 -9.70 -17.16
N GLN A 250 9.41 -9.69 -18.46
CA GLN A 250 9.78 -8.57 -19.34
C GLN A 250 8.64 -7.54 -19.50
N ASN A 251 7.41 -8.00 -19.50
CA ASN A 251 6.22 -7.18 -19.81
C ASN A 251 5.30 -7.11 -18.59
N ILE A 252 5.50 -6.10 -17.75
CA ILE A 252 4.68 -5.91 -16.54
C ILE A 252 3.80 -4.67 -16.73
N HIS A 253 2.51 -4.87 -16.59
CA HIS A 253 1.51 -3.81 -16.63
C HIS A 253 1.00 -3.55 -15.21
N THR A 254 1.10 -2.32 -14.75
CA THR A 254 0.70 -1.93 -13.40
C THR A 254 -0.57 -1.10 -13.39
N TRP A 255 -1.46 -1.42 -12.47
CA TRP A 255 -2.71 -0.73 -12.26
C TRP A 255 -2.82 -0.35 -10.78
N GLY A 256 -3.10 0.90 -10.48
CA GLY A 256 -3.33 1.37 -9.12
C GLY A 256 -4.66 2.10 -8.99
N SER A 257 -5.24 2.10 -7.80
CA SER A 257 -6.40 2.93 -7.47
C SER A 257 -6.16 3.63 -6.15
N GLU A 258 -6.38 4.96 -6.11
CA GLU A 258 -6.22 5.78 -4.92
C GLU A 258 -7.27 6.88 -4.87
N TYR A 259 -7.83 7.14 -3.68
CA TYR A 259 -8.87 8.15 -3.52
C TYR A 259 -8.38 9.41 -2.77
N ASN A 260 -7.25 9.32 -2.06
CA ASN A 260 -6.61 10.48 -1.45
C ASN A 260 -5.93 11.34 -2.53
N ASP A 261 -6.25 12.63 -2.56
CA ASP A 261 -5.81 13.54 -3.61
C ASP A 261 -4.29 13.61 -3.76
N ALA A 262 -3.57 13.77 -2.65
CA ALA A 262 -2.12 13.95 -2.67
C ALA A 262 -1.39 12.64 -3.02
N LEU A 263 -1.82 11.52 -2.45
CA LEU A 263 -1.25 10.21 -2.74
C LEU A 263 -1.48 9.81 -4.19
N TYR A 264 -2.70 10.02 -4.70
CA TYR A 264 -3.00 9.81 -6.11
C TYR A 264 -2.07 10.63 -7.02
N ALA A 265 -1.88 11.93 -6.71
CA ALA A 265 -1.03 12.77 -7.54
C ALA A 265 0.41 12.26 -7.59
N LEU A 266 0.98 11.86 -6.45
CA LEU A 266 2.33 11.31 -6.39
C LEU A 266 2.45 9.99 -7.15
N ALA A 267 1.52 9.07 -6.93
CA ALA A 267 1.47 7.80 -7.66
C ALA A 267 1.31 8.02 -9.18
N ALA A 268 0.43 8.95 -9.58
CA ALA A 268 0.21 9.29 -10.99
C ALA A 268 1.43 9.96 -11.62
N ILE A 269 2.16 10.80 -10.89
CA ILE A 269 3.42 11.39 -11.35
C ILE A 269 4.45 10.27 -11.58
N GLU A 270 4.67 9.39 -10.61
CA GLU A 270 5.65 8.30 -10.75
C GLU A 270 5.26 7.32 -11.87
N SER A 271 3.96 7.06 -12.06
CA SER A 271 3.50 6.18 -13.14
C SER A 271 3.86 6.68 -14.54
N ARG A 272 4.03 8.00 -14.74
CA ARG A 272 4.45 8.60 -16.01
C ARG A 272 5.87 8.21 -16.42
N PHE A 273 6.72 7.84 -15.46
CA PHE A 273 8.09 7.40 -15.71
C PHE A 273 8.24 5.87 -15.82
N ARG A 274 7.10 5.16 -15.94
CA ARG A 274 7.03 3.70 -16.01
C ARG A 274 6.22 3.25 -17.22
N SER A 275 6.76 2.30 -17.98
CA SER A 275 6.03 1.71 -19.10
C SER A 275 4.80 0.97 -18.61
N HIS A 276 3.68 1.12 -19.31
CA HIS A 276 2.42 0.39 -19.06
C HIS A 276 1.89 0.52 -17.62
N SER A 277 1.98 1.73 -17.06
CA SER A 277 1.51 2.04 -15.71
C SER A 277 0.32 2.99 -15.73
N HIS A 278 -0.71 2.69 -14.93
CA HIS A 278 -1.93 3.48 -14.84
C HIS A 278 -2.42 3.59 -13.40
N ILE A 279 -2.65 4.81 -12.94
CA ILE A 279 -3.24 5.07 -11.62
C ILE A 279 -4.61 5.74 -11.81
N TYR A 280 -5.62 5.15 -11.18
CA TYR A 280 -6.99 5.65 -11.18
C TYR A 280 -7.29 6.44 -9.91
N TYR A 281 -7.95 7.58 -10.10
CA TYR A 281 -8.46 8.37 -8.99
C TYR A 281 -9.87 7.93 -8.62
N GLY A 282 -10.08 7.59 -7.36
CA GLY A 282 -11.40 7.30 -6.81
C GLY A 282 -11.42 6.16 -5.80
N ASN A 283 -12.59 5.96 -5.19
CA ASN A 283 -12.81 4.85 -4.27
C ASN A 283 -13.01 3.55 -5.03
N THR A 284 -12.09 2.63 -4.93
CA THR A 284 -12.07 1.37 -5.65
C THR A 284 -13.31 0.50 -5.38
N LEU A 285 -13.85 0.54 -4.15
CA LEU A 285 -15.05 -0.24 -3.77
C LEU A 285 -16.33 0.21 -4.50
N THR A 286 -16.37 1.46 -4.96
CA THR A 286 -17.51 2.01 -5.70
C THR A 286 -17.29 2.12 -7.19
N THR A 287 -16.05 2.42 -7.62
CA THR A 287 -15.72 2.63 -9.05
C THR A 287 -15.31 1.36 -9.76
N ALA A 288 -14.58 0.44 -9.09
CA ALA A 288 -14.02 -0.79 -9.68
C ALA A 288 -13.29 -0.54 -11.02
N PRO A 289 -12.23 0.28 -11.04
CA PRO A 289 -11.66 0.82 -12.29
C PRO A 289 -11.03 -0.24 -13.19
N CYS A 290 -10.67 -1.40 -12.65
CA CYS A 290 -10.09 -2.51 -13.41
C CYS A 290 -11.12 -3.58 -13.82
N MET A 291 -12.42 -3.31 -13.66
CA MET A 291 -13.47 -4.28 -14.03
C MET A 291 -13.30 -4.78 -15.48
N GLY A 292 -13.40 -6.09 -15.65
CA GLY A 292 -13.27 -6.75 -16.98
C GLY A 292 -11.83 -6.96 -17.45
N ARG A 293 -10.82 -6.68 -16.62
CA ARG A 293 -9.42 -7.02 -16.86
C ARG A 293 -9.05 -8.32 -16.16
N ASP A 294 -8.26 -9.15 -16.82
CA ASP A 294 -7.64 -10.31 -16.19
C ASP A 294 -6.40 -9.85 -15.42
N ILE A 295 -6.52 -9.77 -14.11
CA ILE A 295 -5.42 -9.38 -13.22
C ILE A 295 -4.74 -10.61 -12.66
N ASP A 296 -3.47 -10.78 -12.94
CA ASP A 296 -2.67 -11.94 -12.52
C ASP A 296 -2.20 -11.86 -11.08
N VAL A 297 -1.88 -10.65 -10.64
CA VAL A 297 -1.32 -10.36 -9.31
C VAL A 297 -2.07 -9.19 -8.71
N ILE A 298 -2.61 -9.39 -7.51
CA ILE A 298 -3.14 -8.27 -6.71
C ILE A 298 -2.36 -8.21 -5.40
N VAL A 299 -1.87 -7.02 -5.07
CA VAL A 299 -1.23 -6.73 -3.78
C VAL A 299 -1.94 -5.56 -3.14
N ALA A 300 -2.14 -5.61 -1.83
CA ALA A 300 -2.84 -4.54 -1.16
C ALA A 300 -2.45 -4.43 0.33
N ASN A 301 -2.41 -3.21 0.81
CA ASN A 301 -2.40 -2.89 2.23
C ASN A 301 -3.53 -1.91 2.52
N PRO A 302 -4.79 -2.40 2.58
CA PRO A 302 -5.96 -1.54 2.77
C PRO A 302 -5.97 -0.89 4.16
N PRO A 303 -6.68 0.24 4.32
CA PRO A 303 -6.77 0.92 5.61
C PRO A 303 -7.51 0.05 6.65
N TYR A 304 -6.93 -0.08 7.86
CA TYR A 304 -7.50 -0.88 8.94
C TYR A 304 -8.54 -0.10 9.73
N GLY A 305 -9.63 -0.76 10.13
CA GLY A 305 -10.67 -0.19 10.99
C GLY A 305 -11.37 1.04 10.40
N THR A 306 -11.32 1.21 9.09
CA THR A 306 -11.94 2.36 8.42
C THR A 306 -13.42 2.14 8.23
N LYS A 307 -14.20 3.11 8.72
CA LYS A 307 -15.66 3.13 8.52
C LYS A 307 -15.99 3.38 7.05
N TRP A 308 -16.93 2.61 6.51
CA TRP A 308 -17.41 2.78 5.14
C TRP A 308 -18.83 3.38 5.04
N SER A 309 -19.32 3.99 6.15
CA SER A 309 -20.64 4.63 6.20
C SER A 309 -20.84 5.74 5.15
N GLY A 310 -19.78 6.42 4.74
CA GLY A 310 -19.85 7.51 3.76
C GLY A 310 -20.29 7.07 2.36
N TYR A 311 -20.10 5.79 2.01
CA TYR A 311 -20.46 5.19 0.72
C TYR A 311 -21.25 3.87 0.88
N GLU A 312 -21.91 3.72 2.02
CA GLU A 312 -22.72 2.53 2.35
C GLU A 312 -23.82 2.27 1.35
N ARG A 313 -24.46 3.35 0.85
CA ARG A 313 -25.53 3.26 -0.14
C ARG A 313 -25.05 2.66 -1.46
N GLU A 314 -23.92 3.12 -1.94
CA GLU A 314 -23.31 2.66 -3.19
C GLU A 314 -22.91 1.18 -3.07
N ILE A 315 -22.30 0.78 -1.95
CA ILE A 315 -21.90 -0.61 -1.71
C ILE A 315 -23.11 -1.53 -1.59
N LYS A 316 -24.15 -1.14 -0.83
CA LYS A 316 -25.39 -1.94 -0.72
C LYS A 316 -26.13 -2.10 -2.05
N ASN A 317 -25.98 -1.15 -2.96
CA ASN A 317 -26.59 -1.17 -4.29
C ASN A 317 -25.61 -1.65 -5.38
N ASP A 318 -24.50 -2.30 -5.02
CA ASP A 318 -23.53 -2.78 -5.99
C ASP A 318 -24.16 -3.71 -7.02
N GLN A 319 -24.08 -3.32 -8.31
CA GLN A 319 -24.59 -4.10 -9.44
C GLN A 319 -23.49 -4.93 -10.13
N LYS A 320 -22.24 -4.79 -9.69
CA LYS A 320 -21.09 -5.46 -10.28
C LYS A 320 -20.83 -6.84 -9.67
N GLY A 321 -21.45 -7.11 -8.50
CA GLY A 321 -21.30 -8.39 -7.79
C GLY A 321 -19.96 -8.50 -7.05
N GLN A 322 -19.41 -7.39 -6.57
CA GLN A 322 -18.12 -7.37 -5.87
C GLN A 322 -18.16 -8.04 -4.49
N PHE A 323 -19.34 -8.12 -3.85
CA PHE A 323 -19.47 -8.52 -2.44
C PHE A 323 -20.36 -9.77 -2.25
N PRO A 324 -20.05 -10.90 -2.89
CA PRO A 324 -20.91 -12.08 -2.90
C PRO A 324 -20.99 -12.80 -1.53
N GLY A 325 -20.00 -12.62 -0.66
CA GLY A 325 -20.00 -13.17 0.71
C GLY A 325 -20.82 -12.34 1.70
N GLY A 326 -21.40 -11.21 1.27
CA GLY A 326 -22.14 -10.29 2.13
C GLY A 326 -21.32 -9.07 2.56
N LEU A 327 -21.84 -8.31 3.51
CA LEU A 327 -21.23 -7.05 3.94
C LEU A 327 -20.78 -7.14 5.40
N PRO A 328 -19.57 -6.66 5.75
CA PRO A 328 -19.09 -6.61 7.13
C PRO A 328 -19.77 -5.47 7.89
N SER A 329 -19.48 -5.36 9.19
CA SER A 329 -19.85 -4.21 10.00
C SER A 329 -19.37 -2.90 9.35
N VAL A 330 -20.21 -1.87 9.40
CA VAL A 330 -19.90 -0.53 8.85
C VAL A 330 -18.66 0.10 9.50
N SER A 331 -18.25 -0.39 10.66
CA SER A 331 -17.11 0.11 11.41
C SER A 331 -15.73 -0.36 10.87
N ASP A 332 -15.71 -1.42 10.04
CA ASP A 332 -14.45 -1.96 9.48
C ASP A 332 -14.66 -2.51 8.06
N GLY A 333 -14.06 -1.84 7.09
CA GLY A 333 -14.19 -2.15 5.66
C GLY A 333 -13.18 -3.15 5.11
N GLN A 334 -12.25 -3.70 5.91
CA GLN A 334 -11.17 -4.55 5.41
C GLN A 334 -11.68 -5.73 4.56
N LEU A 335 -12.72 -6.42 5.00
CA LEU A 335 -13.29 -7.55 4.26
C LEU A 335 -14.05 -7.16 2.98
N LEU A 336 -14.36 -5.88 2.77
CA LEU A 336 -14.83 -5.39 1.46
C LEU A 336 -13.69 -5.38 0.45
N PHE A 337 -12.49 -4.93 0.85
CA PHE A 337 -11.32 -4.96 -0.02
C PHE A 337 -10.93 -6.40 -0.38
N MET A 338 -10.94 -7.32 0.58
CA MET A 338 -10.67 -8.74 0.31
C MET A 338 -11.64 -9.32 -0.72
N GLN A 339 -12.93 -9.02 -0.64
CA GLN A 339 -13.91 -9.48 -1.63
C GLN A 339 -13.70 -8.83 -3.00
N HIS A 340 -13.42 -7.50 -3.03
CA HIS A 340 -13.10 -6.79 -4.27
C HIS A 340 -11.86 -7.39 -4.95
N ILE A 341 -10.81 -7.67 -4.18
CA ILE A 341 -9.58 -8.32 -4.66
C ILE A 341 -9.90 -9.67 -5.28
N LEU A 342 -10.62 -10.52 -4.56
CA LEU A 342 -10.99 -11.84 -5.05
C LEU A 342 -11.93 -11.77 -6.25
N TRP A 343 -12.84 -10.81 -6.31
CA TRP A 343 -13.72 -10.60 -7.46
C TRP A 343 -12.92 -10.19 -8.70
N GLN A 344 -11.91 -9.31 -8.56
CA GLN A 344 -11.09 -8.80 -9.65
C GLN A 344 -10.00 -9.77 -10.10
N LEU A 345 -9.53 -10.66 -9.22
CA LEU A 345 -8.42 -11.57 -9.48
C LEU A 345 -8.78 -12.58 -10.57
N ALA A 346 -7.90 -12.77 -11.55
CA ALA A 346 -8.01 -13.80 -12.57
C ALA A 346 -8.08 -15.22 -11.97
N GLN A 347 -8.60 -16.19 -12.72
CA GLN A 347 -8.79 -17.56 -12.23
C GLN A 347 -7.47 -18.26 -11.84
N ASN A 348 -6.37 -17.90 -12.48
CA ASN A 348 -5.01 -18.40 -12.19
C ASN A 348 -4.15 -17.36 -11.47
N GLY A 349 -4.80 -16.33 -10.92
CA GLY A 349 -4.12 -15.23 -10.24
C GLY A 349 -3.80 -15.52 -8.79
N ILE A 350 -2.87 -14.72 -8.26
CA ILE A 350 -2.43 -14.71 -6.87
C ILE A 350 -2.70 -13.34 -6.24
N ALA A 351 -3.22 -13.31 -5.02
CA ALA A 351 -3.31 -12.07 -4.27
C ALA A 351 -2.59 -12.19 -2.92
N VAL A 352 -1.94 -11.09 -2.52
CA VAL A 352 -1.31 -10.95 -1.20
C VAL A 352 -1.83 -9.66 -0.57
N GLU A 353 -2.57 -9.82 0.51
CA GLU A 353 -3.23 -8.72 1.19
C GLU A 353 -2.81 -8.64 2.66
N VAL A 354 -2.52 -7.43 3.13
CA VAL A 354 -2.14 -7.15 4.52
C VAL A 354 -3.38 -6.83 5.34
N HIS A 355 -3.53 -7.48 6.48
CA HIS A 355 -4.65 -7.25 7.41
C HIS A 355 -4.18 -7.16 8.85
N ASN A 356 -4.99 -6.52 9.70
CA ASN A 356 -4.88 -6.70 11.15
C ASN A 356 -5.60 -8.00 11.59
N GLY A 357 -5.50 -8.33 12.88
CA GLY A 357 -6.08 -9.55 13.42
C GLY A 357 -7.61 -9.62 13.39
N SER A 358 -8.32 -8.48 13.26
CA SER A 358 -9.80 -8.47 13.29
C SER A 358 -10.42 -9.32 12.19
N THR A 359 -9.79 -9.37 11.02
CA THR A 359 -10.28 -10.17 9.89
C THR A 359 -10.28 -11.69 10.15
N LEU A 360 -9.49 -12.16 11.11
CA LEU A 360 -9.41 -13.57 11.49
C LEU A 360 -10.60 -14.01 12.36
N PHE A 361 -11.09 -13.15 13.25
CA PHE A 361 -12.04 -13.58 14.30
C PHE A 361 -13.27 -12.68 14.48
N SER A 362 -13.32 -11.47 13.91
CA SER A 362 -14.47 -10.57 14.11
C SER A 362 -15.76 -11.13 13.53
N GLY A 363 -16.87 -10.74 14.13
CA GLY A 363 -18.22 -11.13 13.74
C GLY A 363 -18.65 -12.48 14.31
N ASP A 364 -19.91 -12.54 14.74
CA ASP A 364 -20.55 -13.78 15.20
C ASP A 364 -20.86 -14.72 14.06
N ALA A 365 -21.07 -16.00 14.36
CA ALA A 365 -21.54 -17.02 13.40
C ALA A 365 -22.81 -16.54 12.71
N GLY A 366 -22.82 -16.56 11.37
CA GLY A 366 -23.91 -16.04 10.55
C GLY A 366 -23.93 -14.50 10.41
N GLY A 367 -23.02 -13.77 11.08
CA GLY A 367 -22.79 -12.34 10.86
C GLY A 367 -22.02 -12.05 9.57
N GLY A 368 -21.94 -10.77 9.18
CA GLY A 368 -21.33 -10.35 7.92
C GLY A 368 -19.91 -10.85 7.73
N GLU A 369 -19.03 -10.59 8.70
CA GLU A 369 -17.62 -10.99 8.64
C GLU A 369 -17.45 -12.52 8.61
N SER A 370 -18.24 -13.24 9.40
CA SER A 370 -18.23 -14.70 9.42
C SER A 370 -18.70 -15.30 8.08
N ASN A 371 -19.74 -14.73 7.48
CA ASN A 371 -20.24 -15.17 6.18
C ASN A 371 -19.23 -14.89 5.06
N ILE A 372 -18.53 -13.76 5.09
CA ILE A 372 -17.47 -13.44 4.13
C ILE A 372 -16.33 -14.44 4.24
N ARG A 373 -15.83 -14.72 5.46
CA ARG A 373 -14.82 -15.78 5.66
C ARG A 373 -15.30 -17.13 5.15
N LYS A 374 -16.53 -17.51 5.51
CA LYS A 374 -17.12 -18.76 5.01
C LYS A 374 -17.13 -18.81 3.49
N TYR A 375 -17.58 -17.74 2.82
CA TYR A 375 -17.58 -17.66 1.36
C TYR A 375 -16.19 -17.89 0.77
N ILE A 376 -15.16 -17.25 1.30
CA ILE A 376 -13.79 -17.35 0.82
C ILE A 376 -13.21 -18.76 1.04
N PHE A 377 -13.47 -19.35 2.21
CA PHE A 377 -13.04 -20.69 2.54
C PHE A 377 -13.82 -21.78 1.77
N ASP A 378 -15.11 -21.60 1.52
CA ASP A 378 -15.92 -22.53 0.70
C ASP A 378 -15.37 -22.65 -0.73
N HIS A 379 -14.79 -21.58 -1.28
CA HIS A 379 -14.14 -21.56 -2.58
C HIS A 379 -12.70 -22.08 -2.57
N ASP A 380 -12.16 -22.42 -1.42
CA ASP A 380 -10.77 -22.88 -1.25
C ASP A 380 -9.71 -21.91 -1.77
N TRP A 381 -9.93 -20.60 -1.61
CA TRP A 381 -9.02 -19.59 -2.14
C TRP A 381 -7.88 -19.20 -1.19
N VAL A 382 -7.99 -19.45 0.12
CA VAL A 382 -6.93 -19.15 1.08
C VAL A 382 -5.86 -20.23 1.02
N GLU A 383 -4.66 -19.89 0.56
CA GLU A 383 -3.51 -20.83 0.53
C GLU A 383 -2.71 -20.78 1.82
N ALA A 384 -2.45 -19.58 2.33
CA ALA A 384 -1.72 -19.39 3.60
C ALA A 384 -2.11 -18.09 4.28
N ILE A 385 -1.90 -18.06 5.60
CA ILE A 385 -1.92 -16.84 6.42
C ILE A 385 -0.60 -16.78 7.18
N ILE A 386 0.13 -15.67 7.03
CA ILE A 386 1.44 -15.45 7.65
C ILE A 386 1.30 -14.38 8.72
N GLN A 387 1.58 -14.70 9.97
CA GLN A 387 1.68 -13.72 11.04
C GLN A 387 3.00 -12.96 10.95
N MET A 388 2.92 -11.64 10.92
CA MET A 388 4.08 -10.75 10.85
C MET A 388 4.55 -10.34 12.25
N PRO A 389 5.81 -9.86 12.41
CA PRO A 389 6.27 -9.32 13.67
C PRO A 389 5.45 -8.12 14.13
N GLN A 390 5.35 -7.92 15.45
CA GLN A 390 4.85 -6.64 16.00
C GLN A 390 5.82 -5.50 15.70
N ASN A 391 5.31 -4.28 15.66
CA ASN A 391 6.12 -3.08 15.39
C ASN A 391 6.91 -3.16 14.08
N GLU A 392 6.37 -3.85 13.09
CA GLU A 392 6.93 -3.98 11.75
C GLU A 392 6.48 -2.83 10.83
N PHE A 393 5.29 -2.28 11.07
CA PHE A 393 4.72 -1.15 10.32
C PHE A 393 5.01 0.18 11.02
N PHE A 394 4.98 1.28 10.23
CA PHE A 394 5.38 2.62 10.71
C PHE A 394 4.40 3.25 11.69
N ASN A 395 3.10 2.97 11.55
CA ASN A 395 2.02 3.65 12.27
C ASN A 395 1.16 2.71 13.11
N THR A 396 1.64 1.51 13.37
CA THR A 396 0.96 0.55 14.25
C THR A 396 1.91 -0.42 14.92
N GLY A 397 1.67 -0.66 16.21
CA GLY A 397 2.40 -1.66 17.00
C GLY A 397 1.70 -3.02 17.07
N ILE A 398 0.54 -3.20 16.38
CA ILE A 398 -0.22 -4.44 16.42
C ILE A 398 0.39 -5.54 15.55
N TYR A 399 -0.05 -6.78 15.74
CA TYR A 399 0.23 -7.85 14.79
C TYR A 399 -0.55 -7.63 13.51
N THR A 400 0.13 -7.84 12.39
CA THR A 400 -0.45 -7.88 11.06
C THR A 400 -0.28 -9.26 10.44
N TYR A 401 -1.07 -9.54 9.43
CA TYR A 401 -1.15 -10.85 8.78
C TYR A 401 -1.15 -10.66 7.27
N LEU A 402 -0.33 -11.45 6.57
CA LEU A 402 -0.41 -11.54 5.11
C LEU A 402 -1.35 -12.70 4.76
N TRP A 403 -2.42 -12.38 4.03
CA TRP A 403 -3.31 -13.38 3.45
C TRP A 403 -2.84 -13.69 2.03
N ILE A 404 -2.47 -14.94 1.80
CA ILE A 404 -2.07 -15.44 0.49
C ILE A 404 -3.27 -16.15 -0.12
N MET A 405 -3.85 -15.55 -1.15
CA MET A 405 -5.05 -16.04 -1.81
C MET A 405 -4.71 -16.50 -3.22
N ASN A 406 -5.09 -17.72 -3.57
CA ASN A 406 -4.82 -18.37 -4.84
C ASN A 406 -6.07 -19.10 -5.32
N LYS A 407 -6.65 -18.65 -6.43
CA LYS A 407 -7.86 -19.25 -6.98
C LYS A 407 -7.62 -20.61 -7.65
N GLN A 408 -6.38 -20.92 -7.97
CA GLN A 408 -5.99 -22.18 -8.60
C GLN A 408 -4.85 -22.85 -7.84
N LYS A 409 -5.14 -23.27 -6.61
CA LYS A 409 -4.17 -24.02 -5.80
C LYS A 409 -3.69 -25.29 -6.52
N PRO A 410 -2.40 -25.64 -6.44
CA PRO A 410 -1.90 -26.95 -6.84
C PRO A 410 -2.66 -28.08 -6.14
N PHE A 411 -2.74 -29.24 -6.78
CA PHE A 411 -3.55 -30.37 -6.29
C PHE A 411 -3.20 -30.77 -4.84
N GLU A 412 -1.92 -30.76 -4.50
CA GLU A 412 -1.41 -31.12 -3.16
C GLU A 412 -1.76 -30.09 -2.06
N ARG A 413 -2.22 -28.88 -2.46
CA ARG A 413 -2.63 -27.81 -1.55
C ARG A 413 -4.14 -27.57 -1.51
N LYS A 414 -4.90 -28.30 -2.34
CA LYS A 414 -6.36 -28.20 -2.33
C LYS A 414 -6.91 -28.59 -0.97
N ASP A 415 -7.93 -27.86 -0.54
CA ASP A 415 -8.60 -28.00 0.74
C ASP A 415 -7.67 -27.88 1.98
N LYS A 416 -6.48 -27.25 1.82
CA LYS A 416 -5.52 -27.04 2.90
C LYS A 416 -5.14 -25.57 3.02
N VAL A 417 -4.84 -25.17 4.25
CA VAL A 417 -4.38 -23.81 4.59
C VAL A 417 -3.14 -23.92 5.47
N ALA A 418 -2.09 -23.22 5.08
CA ALA A 418 -0.88 -23.08 5.89
C ALA A 418 -1.00 -21.88 6.82
N LEU A 419 -0.75 -22.05 8.12
CA LEU A 419 -0.55 -20.98 9.07
C LEU A 419 0.95 -20.88 9.37
N ILE A 420 1.55 -19.73 9.06
CA ILE A 420 3.00 -19.50 9.21
C ILE A 420 3.24 -18.43 10.28
N ASP A 421 3.99 -18.76 11.30
CA ASP A 421 4.38 -17.86 12.37
C ASP A 421 5.71 -17.17 12.08
N GLY A 422 5.65 -15.99 11.44
CA GLY A 422 6.79 -15.11 11.21
C GLY A 422 7.05 -14.14 12.37
N SER A 423 6.30 -14.21 13.46
CA SER A 423 6.32 -13.21 14.55
C SER A 423 7.68 -13.03 15.22
N LYS A 424 8.59 -14.00 15.07
CA LYS A 424 9.95 -13.98 15.65
C LYS A 424 11.05 -13.75 14.60
N LEU A 425 10.71 -13.64 13.33
CA LEU A 425 11.64 -13.47 12.22
C LEU A 425 11.96 -11.99 11.97
N TRP A 426 12.74 -11.39 12.85
CA TRP A 426 13.08 -9.98 12.79
C TRP A 426 14.41 -9.66 13.49
N ARG A 427 14.97 -8.51 13.17
CA ARG A 427 16.02 -7.86 13.97
C ARG A 427 15.57 -6.45 14.37
N LEU A 428 16.18 -5.91 15.45
CA LEU A 428 15.94 -4.53 15.86
C LEU A 428 16.55 -3.55 14.88
N LEU A 429 15.78 -2.51 14.53
CA LEU A 429 16.32 -1.34 13.84
C LEU A 429 17.29 -0.58 14.76
N LYS A 430 18.37 -0.06 14.20
CA LYS A 430 19.31 0.82 14.93
C LYS A 430 18.63 2.10 15.45
N LYS A 431 17.67 2.61 14.72
CA LYS A 431 16.85 3.78 15.08
C LYS A 431 15.39 3.46 14.71
N ALA A 432 14.49 3.66 15.65
CA ALA A 432 13.06 3.46 15.40
C ALA A 432 12.55 4.45 14.34
N LYS A 433 11.64 3.97 13.48
CA LYS A 433 10.95 4.77 12.46
C LYS A 433 9.45 4.79 12.79
N GLY A 434 9.00 5.72 13.65
CA GLY A 434 7.67 5.70 14.25
C GLY A 434 7.45 4.49 15.14
N ASP A 435 6.38 3.75 14.93
CA ASP A 435 6.11 2.49 15.62
C ASP A 435 6.96 1.33 15.11
N LYS A 436 7.52 1.44 13.89
CA LYS A 436 8.42 0.43 13.34
C LYS A 436 9.73 0.42 14.11
N ARG A 437 9.99 -0.67 14.82
CA ARG A 437 11.19 -0.94 15.61
C ARG A 437 11.94 -2.17 15.15
N ARG A 438 11.31 -2.97 14.30
CA ARG A 438 11.78 -4.25 13.79
C ARG A 438 11.85 -4.21 12.27
N GLU A 439 12.69 -5.03 11.71
CA GLU A 439 12.78 -5.25 10.27
C GLU A 439 13.06 -6.71 9.96
N MET A 440 12.52 -7.21 8.87
CA MET A 440 12.82 -8.54 8.36
C MET A 440 14.05 -8.48 7.46
N THR A 441 15.08 -9.23 7.80
CA THR A 441 16.26 -9.39 6.93
C THR A 441 15.95 -10.26 5.73
N GLU A 442 16.86 -10.33 4.77
CA GLU A 442 16.74 -11.22 3.61
C GLU A 442 16.61 -12.69 4.04
N GLU A 443 17.38 -13.12 5.05
CA GLU A 443 17.31 -14.48 5.58
C GLU A 443 15.95 -14.80 6.19
N HIS A 444 15.37 -13.86 6.95
CA HIS A 444 14.03 -14.02 7.52
C HIS A 444 12.96 -14.15 6.43
N ARG A 445 13.04 -13.33 5.37
CA ARG A 445 12.11 -13.41 4.25
C ARG A 445 12.29 -14.72 3.47
N ALA A 446 13.54 -15.13 3.21
CA ALA A 446 13.85 -16.38 2.54
C ALA A 446 13.30 -17.59 3.30
N GLU A 447 13.34 -17.58 4.65
CA GLU A 447 12.77 -18.64 5.49
C GLU A 447 11.25 -18.73 5.32
N ILE A 448 10.54 -17.60 5.32
CA ILE A 448 9.08 -17.57 5.08
C ILE A 448 8.76 -18.08 3.67
N VAL A 449 9.45 -17.56 2.64
CA VAL A 449 9.23 -17.94 1.25
C VAL A 449 9.49 -19.43 1.03
N LYS A 450 10.58 -19.95 1.61
CA LYS A 450 10.91 -21.38 1.58
C LYS A 450 9.79 -22.21 2.22
N THR A 451 9.37 -21.83 3.44
CA THR A 451 8.30 -22.51 4.18
C THR A 451 6.99 -22.56 3.39
N LEU A 452 6.58 -21.42 2.79
CA LEU A 452 5.41 -21.33 1.93
C LEU A 452 5.56 -22.18 0.66
N THR A 453 6.77 -22.27 0.09
CA THR A 453 7.05 -23.03 -1.13
C THR A 453 7.06 -24.53 -0.86
N GLU A 454 7.70 -24.97 0.21
CA GLU A 454 7.75 -26.38 0.60
C GLU A 454 6.37 -26.91 1.04
N PHE A 455 5.54 -26.04 1.62
CA PHE A 455 4.21 -26.33 2.12
C PHE A 455 4.16 -27.59 3.00
N LYS A 456 5.02 -27.62 4.02
CA LYS A 456 5.16 -28.73 4.98
C LYS A 456 5.13 -28.21 6.41
N PRO A 457 4.63 -28.99 7.36
CA PRO A 457 4.74 -28.66 8.78
C PRO A 457 6.18 -28.47 9.20
N SER A 458 6.42 -27.41 10.02
CA SER A 458 7.73 -27.08 10.58
C SER A 458 7.53 -26.36 11.92
N ASP A 459 8.61 -25.90 12.55
CA ASP A 459 8.53 -25.14 13.82
C ASP A 459 7.71 -23.84 13.67
N ILE A 460 7.70 -23.24 12.47
CA ILE A 460 6.96 -22.01 12.15
C ILE A 460 5.73 -22.24 11.27
N CYS A 461 5.43 -23.47 10.84
CA CYS A 461 4.34 -23.76 9.91
C CYS A 461 3.47 -24.92 10.40
N LYS A 462 2.17 -24.68 10.43
CA LYS A 462 1.15 -25.71 10.60
C LYS A 462 0.24 -25.72 9.39
N ILE A 463 -0.13 -26.90 8.92
CA ILE A 463 -1.07 -27.09 7.82
C ILE A 463 -2.32 -27.71 8.36
N PHE A 464 -3.44 -27.09 8.05
CA PHE A 464 -4.77 -27.52 8.45
C PHE A 464 -5.62 -27.85 7.23
N ASP A 465 -6.48 -28.83 7.34
CA ASP A 465 -7.57 -29.00 6.39
C ASP A 465 -8.51 -27.79 6.51
N ARG A 466 -9.08 -27.35 5.38
CA ARG A 466 -9.99 -26.20 5.32
C ARG A 466 -11.14 -26.30 6.32
N GLU A 467 -11.66 -27.51 6.52
CA GLU A 467 -12.77 -27.79 7.44
C GLU A 467 -12.44 -27.49 8.90
N HIS A 468 -11.17 -27.46 9.26
CA HIS A 468 -10.73 -27.09 10.62
C HIS A 468 -11.20 -25.69 11.05
N PHE A 469 -11.43 -24.78 10.10
CA PHE A 469 -11.83 -23.39 10.36
C PHE A 469 -13.35 -23.20 10.44
N TYR A 470 -14.14 -24.24 10.21
CA TYR A 470 -15.58 -24.16 10.36
C TYR A 470 -16.00 -24.49 11.78
N TYR A 471 -16.99 -23.77 12.27
CA TYR A 471 -17.57 -24.00 13.60
C TYR A 471 -19.07 -23.74 13.59
N ASN A 472 -19.77 -24.39 14.50
CA ASN A 472 -21.18 -24.16 14.78
C ASN A 472 -21.30 -23.44 16.13
N LYS A 473 -22.01 -22.31 16.17
CA LYS A 473 -22.34 -21.63 17.41
C LYS A 473 -23.68 -22.15 17.93
N GLN A 474 -23.67 -22.69 19.12
CA GLN A 474 -24.88 -23.13 19.81
C GLN A 474 -25.11 -22.29 21.07
N SER A 475 -26.37 -21.99 21.37
CA SER A 475 -26.75 -21.35 22.60
C SER A 475 -27.19 -22.39 23.60
N LEU A 476 -26.48 -22.44 24.73
CA LEU A 476 -26.87 -23.28 25.86
C LEU A 476 -27.67 -22.42 26.85
N THR A 477 -28.88 -22.83 27.16
CA THR A 477 -29.68 -22.19 28.22
C THR A 477 -29.53 -23.04 29.48
N LEU A 478 -28.93 -22.46 30.50
CA LEU A 478 -28.83 -23.10 31.80
C LEU A 478 -30.08 -22.77 32.61
N THR A 479 -30.72 -23.81 33.13
CA THR A 479 -31.84 -23.68 34.05
C THR A 479 -31.49 -24.35 35.37
N GLU A 480 -31.93 -23.76 36.48
CA GLU A 480 -31.89 -24.45 37.75
C GLU A 480 -32.90 -25.60 37.78
N VAL A 481 -32.56 -26.66 38.44
CA VAL A 481 -33.52 -27.72 38.77
C VAL A 481 -33.80 -27.65 40.28
N ASP A 482 -35.03 -27.99 40.65
CA ASP A 482 -35.42 -28.12 42.03
C ASP A 482 -34.85 -29.41 42.69
N ILE A 483 -35.14 -29.63 43.96
CA ILE A 483 -34.70 -30.79 44.70
C ILE A 483 -35.20 -32.12 44.13
N ASN A 484 -36.24 -32.09 43.30
CA ASN A 484 -36.80 -33.27 42.64
C ASN A 484 -36.29 -33.46 41.19
N GLY A 485 -35.40 -32.54 40.72
CA GLY A 485 -34.88 -32.57 39.33
C GLY A 485 -35.82 -31.90 38.32
N GLU A 486 -36.85 -31.17 38.76
CA GLU A 486 -37.76 -30.47 37.86
C GLU A 486 -37.15 -29.10 37.47
N TYR A 487 -37.27 -28.72 36.17
CA TYR A 487 -36.74 -27.47 35.66
C TYR A 487 -37.47 -26.26 36.23
N LEU A 488 -36.76 -25.30 36.77
CA LEU A 488 -37.30 -24.01 37.15
C LEU A 488 -37.64 -23.19 35.90
N LYS A 489 -38.75 -22.43 35.96
CA LYS A 489 -39.33 -21.77 34.77
C LYS A 489 -38.50 -20.60 34.21
N GLU A 490 -37.49 -20.11 34.90
CA GLU A 490 -36.70 -18.98 34.43
C GLU A 490 -35.25 -19.36 34.21
N PRO A 491 -34.66 -19.02 33.04
CA PRO A 491 -33.26 -19.27 32.79
C PRO A 491 -32.36 -18.37 33.65
N ILE A 492 -31.27 -18.94 34.17
CA ILE A 492 -30.28 -18.18 34.94
C ILE A 492 -29.52 -17.22 34.01
N ALA A 493 -29.48 -15.94 34.36
CA ALA A 493 -28.66 -15.00 33.61
C ALA A 493 -27.16 -15.35 33.73
N LEU A 494 -26.50 -15.66 32.63
CA LEU A 494 -25.08 -16.04 32.55
C LEU A 494 -24.13 -15.08 33.31
N LYS A 495 -24.48 -13.81 33.42
CA LYS A 495 -23.73 -12.80 34.20
C LYS A 495 -23.62 -13.11 35.70
N LYS A 496 -24.46 -14.00 36.23
CA LYS A 496 -24.48 -14.40 37.64
C LYS A 496 -23.71 -15.70 37.88
N ILE A 497 -23.31 -16.40 36.82
CA ILE A 497 -22.64 -17.69 36.90
C ILE A 497 -21.12 -17.44 36.81
N LYS A 498 -20.38 -17.75 37.85
CA LYS A 498 -18.90 -17.60 37.89
C LYS A 498 -18.16 -18.77 37.25
N SER A 499 -18.75 -19.96 37.28
CA SER A 499 -18.22 -21.18 36.67
C SER A 499 -19.36 -22.18 36.47
N VAL A 500 -19.29 -22.96 35.39
CA VAL A 500 -20.17 -24.08 35.14
C VAL A 500 -19.33 -25.33 35.08
N VAL A 501 -19.65 -26.31 35.86
CA VAL A 501 -19.08 -27.66 35.78
C VAL A 501 -20.13 -28.54 35.12
N LEU A 502 -19.84 -29.00 33.89
CA LEU A 502 -20.67 -29.97 33.20
C LEU A 502 -20.35 -31.36 33.72
N ASN A 503 -21.37 -32.15 34.03
CA ASN A 503 -21.16 -33.57 34.38
C ASN A 503 -20.79 -34.34 33.11
N ASP A 504 -20.21 -35.54 33.28
CA ASP A 504 -19.72 -36.39 32.18
C ASP A 504 -20.83 -36.79 31.21
N GLU A 505 -22.06 -36.92 31.68
CA GLU A 505 -23.23 -37.28 30.90
C GLU A 505 -23.63 -36.16 29.94
N THR A 506 -23.75 -34.93 30.44
CA THR A 506 -24.03 -33.72 29.64
C THR A 506 -22.88 -33.41 28.65
N LEU A 507 -21.64 -33.63 29.05
CA LEU A 507 -20.48 -33.46 28.19
C LEU A 507 -20.49 -34.52 27.05
N THR A 508 -20.90 -35.74 27.34
CA THR A 508 -21.01 -36.81 26.34
C THR A 508 -22.15 -36.54 25.36
N GLU A 509 -23.30 -36.06 25.84
CA GLU A 509 -24.43 -35.68 25.02
C GLU A 509 -24.07 -34.52 24.06
N LEU A 510 -23.40 -33.48 24.56
CA LEU A 510 -22.94 -32.36 23.75
C LEU A 510 -21.93 -32.79 22.69
N LYS A 511 -21.01 -33.70 23.03
CA LYS A 511 -20.06 -34.30 22.07
C LYS A 511 -20.72 -35.17 21.01
N GLY A 512 -21.86 -35.75 21.33
CA GLY A 512 -22.66 -36.59 20.40
C GLY A 512 -23.46 -35.77 19.40
N LEU A 513 -23.76 -34.50 19.69
CA LEU A 513 -24.53 -33.61 18.79
C LEU A 513 -23.72 -33.10 17.60
N ASP A 514 -22.43 -32.85 17.80
CA ASP A 514 -21.48 -32.43 16.76
C ASP A 514 -20.05 -32.69 17.21
N THR A 515 -19.27 -33.40 16.38
CA THR A 515 -17.86 -33.69 16.65
C THR A 515 -17.00 -32.44 16.84
N ASN A 516 -17.42 -31.28 16.31
CA ASN A 516 -16.73 -29.99 16.47
C ASN A 516 -17.05 -29.30 17.79
N VAL A 517 -18.21 -29.52 18.40
CA VAL A 517 -18.57 -28.96 19.72
C VAL A 517 -17.71 -29.58 20.81
N GLY A 518 -17.36 -30.86 20.68
CA GLY A 518 -16.51 -31.56 21.62
C GLY A 518 -15.07 -31.07 21.70
N ASN A 519 -14.59 -30.36 20.68
CA ASN A 519 -13.24 -29.80 20.64
C ASN A 519 -13.18 -28.33 21.10
N ALA A 520 -14.34 -27.68 21.27
CA ALA A 520 -14.45 -26.29 21.74
C ALA A 520 -14.72 -26.19 23.27
N LEU A 521 -15.08 -27.27 23.90
CA LEU A 521 -15.27 -27.43 25.36
C LEU A 521 -14.05 -28.09 26.01
#